data_3e32b0ec197d85acf549ad5c8861d572
#
_entry.id   3e32b0ec197d85acf549ad5c8861d572
#
_cell.length_a   1.000
_cell.length_b   1.000
_cell.length_c   1.000
_cell.angle_alpha   90.00
_cell.angle_beta   90.00
_cell.angle_gamma   90.00
#
_symmetry.space_group_name_H-M   'P 1'
#
loop_
_entity.id
_entity.type
_entity.pdbx_description
1 polymer ?
#
loop_
_entity_poly.entity_id
_entity_poly.type
_entity_poly.pdbx_seq_one_letter_code
_entity_poly.pdbx_strand_id
1 'polypeptide(L)'
;DVPEQIRKLFESMRETRRGIYIHGAVGTGKTHIVYALAAKYRRPESGRYALVWNMTEMLREIRADFGREPGDRRNADGDVMSFEGPVIIDDVGSEKITDWVSETFYLMVNKRYNNVAPTIFTSNLNPQDLSERVGDRTVSRIVEMCDVVELVGADRRLQNIKPKTKINI
;
A
#
# COMPACT_ATOMS: atom_id res chain seq x y z
N ASP A 1 13.65 7.01 -10.15
CA ASP A 1 14.24 5.66 -10.09
C ASP A 1 13.87 5.00 -8.76
N VAL A 2 13.63 3.70 -8.78
CA VAL A 2 13.40 2.89 -7.57
C VAL A 2 14.74 2.63 -6.90
N PRO A 3 14.89 2.91 -5.58
CA PRO A 3 16.11 2.60 -4.86
C PRO A 3 16.47 1.11 -4.99
N GLU A 4 17.76 0.82 -5.18
CA GLU A 4 18.24 -0.54 -5.45
C GLU A 4 17.86 -1.53 -4.34
N GLN A 5 17.93 -1.10 -3.09
CA GLN A 5 17.55 -1.93 -1.95
C GLN A 5 16.08 -2.37 -2.02
N ILE A 6 15.16 -1.44 -2.31
CA ILE A 6 13.72 -1.76 -2.45
C ILE A 6 13.50 -2.68 -3.65
N ARG A 7 14.21 -2.45 -4.75
CA ARG A 7 14.14 -3.32 -5.92
C ARG A 7 14.57 -4.76 -5.60
N LYS A 8 15.67 -4.94 -4.87
CA LYS A 8 16.13 -6.27 -4.42
C LYS A 8 15.11 -6.96 -3.52
N LEU A 9 14.54 -6.24 -2.55
CA LEU A 9 13.47 -6.78 -1.68
C LEU A 9 12.25 -7.20 -2.51
N PHE A 10 11.84 -6.38 -3.46
CA PHE A 10 10.72 -6.71 -4.33
C PHE A 10 10.97 -7.95 -5.21
N GLU A 11 12.18 -8.07 -5.77
CA GLU A 11 12.58 -9.23 -6.56
C GLU A 11 12.60 -10.52 -5.72
N SER A 12 13.05 -10.43 -4.45
CA SER A 12 13.09 -11.57 -3.51
C SER A 12 11.73 -11.96 -2.93
N MET A 13 10.69 -11.09 -2.97
CA MET A 13 9.36 -11.38 -2.40
C MET A 13 8.76 -12.70 -2.88
N ARG A 14 9.10 -13.13 -4.08
CA ARG A 14 8.59 -14.35 -4.67
C ARG A 14 9.12 -15.61 -3.96
N GLU A 15 10.37 -15.58 -3.55
CA GLU A 15 11.05 -16.69 -2.87
C GLU A 15 10.82 -16.64 -1.38
N THR A 16 10.99 -15.45 -0.80
CA THR A 16 10.88 -15.23 0.64
C THR A 16 9.44 -15.18 1.13
N ARG A 17 8.49 -14.87 0.24
CA ARG A 17 7.09 -14.58 0.55
C ARG A 17 6.91 -13.40 1.52
N ARG A 18 7.98 -12.66 1.80
CA ARG A 18 7.94 -11.47 2.64
C ARG A 18 7.44 -10.26 1.85
N GLY A 19 6.62 -9.44 2.49
CA GLY A 19 6.18 -8.15 1.97
C GLY A 19 7.19 -7.03 2.23
N ILE A 20 6.79 -5.79 1.94
CA ILE A 20 7.60 -4.60 2.23
C ILE A 20 6.69 -3.53 2.84
N TYR A 21 7.10 -2.97 3.98
CA TYR A 21 6.47 -1.78 4.55
C TYR A 21 7.37 -0.57 4.32
N ILE A 22 6.94 0.33 3.43
CA ILE A 22 7.72 1.53 3.06
C ILE A 22 7.10 2.73 3.76
N HIS A 23 7.83 3.35 4.67
CA HIS A 23 7.36 4.56 5.35
C HIS A 23 8.32 5.74 5.16
N GLY A 24 7.86 6.95 5.51
CA GLY A 24 8.67 8.17 5.44
C GLY A 24 7.82 9.40 5.18
N ALA A 25 8.42 10.58 5.24
CA ALA A 25 7.73 11.85 5.11
C ALA A 25 6.93 11.98 3.79
N VAL A 26 5.97 12.90 3.78
CA VAL A 26 5.22 13.27 2.57
C VAL A 26 6.18 13.72 1.47
N GLY A 27 5.90 13.35 0.23
CA GLY A 27 6.69 13.79 -0.93
C GLY A 27 8.01 13.03 -1.16
N THR A 28 8.38 12.07 -0.33
CA THR A 28 9.62 11.25 -0.52
C THR A 28 9.56 10.31 -1.72
N GLY A 29 8.39 10.11 -2.35
CA GLY A 29 8.24 9.34 -3.57
C GLY A 29 7.75 7.89 -3.36
N LYS A 30 7.21 7.54 -2.19
CA LYS A 30 6.68 6.20 -1.87
C LYS A 30 5.71 5.67 -2.93
N THR A 31 4.64 6.42 -3.21
CA THR A 31 3.66 6.11 -4.25
C THR A 31 4.31 5.87 -5.61
N HIS A 32 5.23 6.75 -6.02
CA HIS A 32 5.95 6.61 -7.29
C HIS A 32 6.74 5.29 -7.36
N ILE A 33 7.41 4.93 -6.27
CA ILE A 33 8.19 3.69 -6.18
C ILE A 33 7.29 2.48 -6.36
N VAL A 34 6.17 2.38 -5.64
CA VAL A 34 5.31 1.19 -5.71
C VAL A 34 4.60 1.04 -7.05
N TYR A 35 4.20 2.14 -7.70
CA TYR A 35 3.64 2.08 -9.05
C TYR A 35 4.70 1.68 -10.09
N ALA A 36 5.95 2.16 -9.95
CA ALA A 36 7.05 1.73 -10.80
C ALA A 36 7.37 0.24 -10.64
N LEU A 37 7.30 -0.29 -9.41
CA LEU A 37 7.46 -1.72 -9.13
C LEU A 37 6.32 -2.52 -9.75
N ALA A 38 5.07 -2.10 -9.58
CA ALA A 38 3.90 -2.76 -10.17
C ALA A 38 3.99 -2.84 -11.70
N ALA A 39 4.36 -1.72 -12.33
CA ALA A 39 4.54 -1.65 -13.78
C ALA A 39 5.64 -2.61 -14.28
N LYS A 40 6.75 -2.69 -13.54
CA LYS A 40 7.86 -3.60 -13.86
C LYS A 40 7.50 -5.08 -13.62
N TYR A 41 6.60 -5.36 -12.66
CA TYR A 41 6.15 -6.71 -12.36
C TYR A 41 5.17 -7.26 -13.38
N ARG A 42 4.48 -6.37 -14.11
CA ARG A 42 3.49 -6.75 -15.12
C ARG A 42 4.17 -7.49 -16.29
N ARG A 43 3.80 -8.76 -16.44
CA ARG A 43 4.24 -9.61 -17.54
C ARG A 43 3.02 -10.22 -18.21
N PRO A 44 2.49 -9.61 -19.30
CA PRO A 44 1.28 -10.05 -19.98
C PRO A 44 1.36 -11.52 -20.44
N GLU A 45 2.53 -11.95 -20.90
CA GLU A 45 2.74 -13.31 -21.44
C GLU A 45 2.58 -14.40 -20.36
N SER A 46 2.82 -14.07 -19.09
CA SER A 46 2.72 -15.02 -17.97
C SER A 46 1.51 -14.78 -17.08
N GLY A 47 0.62 -13.82 -17.44
CA GLY A 47 -0.51 -13.42 -16.60
C GLY A 47 -0.11 -12.80 -15.27
N ARG A 48 1.17 -12.41 -15.10
CA ARG A 48 1.66 -11.86 -13.83
C ARG A 48 1.36 -10.38 -13.73
N TYR A 49 0.75 -10.00 -12.63
CA TYR A 49 0.51 -8.61 -12.28
C TYR A 49 0.48 -8.45 -10.77
N ALA A 50 0.64 -7.22 -10.27
CA ALA A 50 0.39 -6.86 -8.89
C ALA A 50 -0.93 -6.10 -8.82
N LEU A 51 -1.77 -6.40 -7.84
CA LEU A 51 -2.92 -5.55 -7.54
C LEU A 51 -2.42 -4.29 -6.83
N VAL A 52 -2.91 -3.14 -7.27
CA VAL A 52 -2.55 -1.86 -6.66
C VAL A 52 -3.83 -1.16 -6.20
N TRP A 53 -3.89 -0.85 -4.92
CA TRP A 53 -4.98 -0.12 -4.30
C TRP A 53 -4.43 1.07 -3.51
N ASN A 54 -5.07 2.22 -3.64
CA ASN A 54 -4.99 3.24 -2.62
C ASN A 54 -5.92 2.85 -1.46
N MET A 55 -5.47 2.96 -0.21
CA MET A 55 -6.24 2.51 0.95
C MET A 55 -7.63 3.16 1.03
N THR A 56 -7.70 4.47 0.82
CA THR A 56 -8.98 5.20 0.87
C THR A 56 -9.95 4.76 -0.23
N GLU A 57 -9.44 4.55 -1.45
CA GLU A 57 -10.26 4.08 -2.58
C GLU A 57 -10.75 2.66 -2.36
N MET A 58 -9.90 1.78 -1.89
CA MET A 58 -10.22 0.39 -1.56
C MET A 58 -11.35 0.32 -0.52
N LEU A 59 -11.23 1.06 0.58
CA LEU A 59 -12.27 1.10 1.62
C LEU A 59 -13.60 1.66 1.10
N ARG A 60 -13.54 2.63 0.18
CA ARG A 60 -14.76 3.17 -0.46
C ARG A 60 -15.44 2.13 -1.33
N GLU A 61 -14.71 1.37 -2.12
CA GLU A 61 -15.27 0.30 -2.95
C GLU A 61 -15.84 -0.84 -2.09
N ILE A 62 -15.13 -1.27 -1.05
CA ILE A 62 -15.63 -2.28 -0.10
C ILE A 62 -16.96 -1.81 0.52
N ARG A 63 -17.03 -0.55 0.95
CA ARG A 63 -18.28 0.00 1.53
C ARG A 63 -19.41 0.07 0.50
N ALA A 64 -19.10 0.43 -0.74
CA ALA A 64 -20.09 0.50 -1.81
C ALA A 64 -20.65 -0.88 -2.18
N ASP A 65 -19.85 -1.94 -2.07
CA ASP A 65 -20.27 -3.30 -2.36
C ASP A 65 -21.36 -3.83 -1.39
N PHE A 66 -21.43 -3.31 -0.16
CA PHE A 66 -22.50 -3.66 0.77
C PHE A 66 -23.90 -3.22 0.29
N GLY A 67 -23.99 -2.17 -0.54
CA GLY A 67 -25.24 -1.67 -1.10
C GLY A 67 -25.59 -2.19 -2.49
N ARG A 68 -24.74 -3.05 -3.08
CA ARG A 68 -24.94 -3.59 -4.43
C ARG A 68 -25.57 -4.97 -4.40
N GLU A 69 -26.35 -5.27 -5.44
CA GLU A 69 -26.82 -6.65 -5.68
C GLU A 69 -25.62 -7.59 -5.90
N PRO A 70 -25.72 -8.88 -5.53
CA PRO A 70 -24.60 -9.83 -5.61
C PRO A 70 -23.93 -9.91 -6.98
N GLY A 71 -24.65 -9.72 -8.08
CA GLY A 71 -24.13 -9.72 -9.44
C GLY A 71 -23.36 -8.46 -9.85
N ASP A 72 -23.56 -7.36 -9.13
CA ASP A 72 -22.97 -6.05 -9.44
C ASP A 72 -21.80 -5.69 -8.51
N ARG A 73 -21.46 -6.57 -7.57
CA ARG A 73 -20.36 -6.36 -6.63
C ARG A 73 -19.02 -6.44 -7.34
N ARG A 74 -18.13 -5.50 -7.06
CA ARG A 74 -16.76 -5.50 -7.56
C ARG A 74 -15.84 -6.46 -6.79
N ASN A 75 -16.31 -6.92 -5.62
CA ASN A 75 -15.60 -7.85 -4.75
C ASN A 75 -14.18 -7.37 -4.34
N ALA A 76 -14.05 -6.05 -4.12
CA ALA A 76 -12.76 -5.43 -3.83
C ALA A 76 -12.06 -6.04 -2.59
N ASP A 77 -12.81 -6.43 -1.57
CA ASP A 77 -12.31 -7.13 -0.40
C ASP A 77 -11.83 -8.55 -0.76
N GLY A 78 -12.63 -9.30 -1.53
CA GLY A 78 -12.26 -10.63 -2.01
C GLY A 78 -11.02 -10.60 -2.90
N ASP A 79 -10.90 -9.62 -3.79
CA ASP A 79 -9.75 -9.45 -4.66
C ASP A 79 -8.47 -9.24 -3.85
N VAL A 80 -8.50 -8.34 -2.85
CA VAL A 80 -7.33 -8.09 -2.00
C VAL A 80 -7.01 -9.27 -1.10
N MET A 81 -8.02 -9.89 -0.49
CA MET A 81 -7.84 -10.96 0.49
C MET A 81 -7.45 -12.31 -0.14
N SER A 82 -7.92 -12.59 -1.36
CA SER A 82 -7.77 -13.89 -2.02
C SER A 82 -6.67 -13.93 -3.08
N PHE A 83 -6.18 -12.76 -3.52
CA PHE A 83 -5.16 -12.70 -4.55
C PHE A 83 -3.82 -13.26 -4.04
N GLU A 84 -3.32 -14.31 -4.66
CA GLU A 84 -2.07 -14.97 -4.27
C GLU A 84 -0.80 -14.20 -4.68
N GLY A 85 -0.93 -13.30 -5.65
CA GLY A 85 0.15 -12.44 -6.11
C GLY A 85 0.44 -11.27 -5.17
N PRO A 86 1.43 -10.44 -5.50
CA PRO A 86 1.72 -9.23 -4.75
C PRO A 86 0.53 -8.26 -4.77
N VAL A 87 0.13 -7.78 -3.59
CA VAL A 87 -0.83 -6.69 -3.42
C VAL A 87 -0.08 -5.49 -2.89
N ILE A 88 -0.32 -4.34 -3.49
CA ILE A 88 0.20 -3.05 -3.07
C ILE A 88 -0.96 -2.24 -2.48
N ILE A 89 -0.81 -1.80 -1.25
CA ILE A 89 -1.75 -0.94 -0.55
C ILE A 89 -1.04 0.37 -0.24
N ASP A 90 -1.36 1.38 -1.04
CA ASP A 90 -0.71 2.69 -0.97
C ASP A 90 -1.42 3.61 0.01
N ASP A 91 -0.63 4.43 0.71
CA ASP A 91 -1.04 5.51 1.60
C ASP A 91 -1.87 5.06 2.83
N VAL A 92 -1.44 3.95 3.46
CA VAL A 92 -2.07 3.41 4.68
C VAL A 92 -1.94 4.40 5.84
N GLY A 93 -3.04 4.60 6.56
CA GLY A 93 -3.11 5.47 7.73
C GLY A 93 -3.35 6.95 7.40
N SER A 94 -3.64 7.31 6.15
CA SER A 94 -4.05 8.67 5.76
C SER A 94 -5.54 8.94 5.98
N GLU A 95 -6.35 7.90 5.98
CA GLU A 95 -7.80 7.94 6.13
C GLU A 95 -8.24 8.28 7.57
N LYS A 96 -9.50 8.73 7.69
CA LYS A 96 -10.14 8.87 9.00
C LYS A 96 -10.41 7.47 9.57
N ILE A 97 -9.76 7.15 10.68
CA ILE A 97 -9.93 5.87 11.36
C ILE A 97 -11.28 5.86 12.09
N THR A 98 -12.07 4.83 11.80
CA THR A 98 -13.30 4.44 12.48
C THR A 98 -13.18 2.97 12.85
N ASP A 99 -14.04 2.47 13.74
CA ASP A 99 -14.02 1.04 14.12
C ASP A 99 -14.16 0.14 12.89
N TRP A 100 -15.02 0.49 11.96
CA TRP A 100 -15.19 -0.25 10.69
C TRP A 100 -13.91 -0.26 9.85
N VAL A 101 -13.19 0.87 9.75
CA VAL A 101 -11.92 0.96 9.00
C VAL A 101 -10.87 0.07 9.67
N SER A 102 -10.74 0.16 11.00
CA SER A 102 -9.76 -0.63 11.75
C SER A 102 -10.04 -2.12 11.63
N GLU A 103 -11.32 -2.53 11.75
CA GLU A 103 -11.73 -3.92 11.62
C GLU A 103 -11.50 -4.45 10.20
N THR A 104 -11.92 -3.71 9.17
CA THR A 104 -11.74 -4.08 7.77
C THR A 104 -10.27 -4.25 7.42
N PHE A 105 -9.43 -3.29 7.84
CA PHE A 105 -8.00 -3.35 7.61
C PHE A 105 -7.34 -4.51 8.36
N TYR A 106 -7.73 -4.74 9.61
CA TYR A 106 -7.27 -5.90 10.38
C TYR A 106 -7.61 -7.22 9.67
N LEU A 107 -8.86 -7.41 9.23
CA LEU A 107 -9.29 -8.63 8.55
C LEU A 107 -8.48 -8.89 7.28
N MET A 108 -8.24 -7.83 6.49
CA MET A 108 -7.44 -7.90 5.28
C MET A 108 -5.98 -8.29 5.57
N VAL A 109 -5.33 -7.59 6.50
CA VAL A 109 -3.94 -7.89 6.89
C VAL A 109 -3.84 -9.30 7.46
N ASN A 110 -4.77 -9.70 8.35
CA ASN A 110 -4.80 -11.02 8.95
C ASN A 110 -4.97 -12.14 7.92
N LYS A 111 -5.83 -11.94 6.92
CA LYS A 111 -6.04 -12.92 5.85
C LYS A 111 -4.78 -13.09 5.01
N ARG A 112 -4.14 -11.98 4.62
CA ARG A 112 -2.90 -12.02 3.85
C ARG A 112 -1.73 -12.61 4.64
N TYR A 113 -1.63 -12.27 5.93
CA TYR A 113 -0.65 -12.84 6.85
C TYR A 113 -0.81 -14.36 6.94
N ASN A 114 -2.01 -14.88 7.18
CA ASN A 114 -2.28 -16.31 7.30
C ASN A 114 -2.01 -17.08 5.99
N ASN A 115 -2.23 -16.42 4.85
CA ASN A 115 -1.99 -17.00 3.52
C ASN A 115 -0.52 -16.87 3.08
N VAL A 116 0.35 -16.26 3.90
CA VAL A 116 1.73 -15.93 3.52
C VAL A 116 1.77 -15.20 2.17
N ALA A 117 0.82 -14.29 1.96
CA ALA A 117 0.63 -13.60 0.69
C ALA A 117 1.44 -12.29 0.67
N PRO A 118 2.40 -12.13 -0.27
CA PRO A 118 3.29 -10.98 -0.28
C PRO A 118 2.51 -9.68 -0.47
N THR A 119 2.73 -8.72 0.43
CA THR A 119 2.00 -7.45 0.44
C THR A 119 2.96 -6.29 0.61
N ILE A 120 2.78 -5.24 -0.17
CA ILE A 120 3.54 -4.00 -0.03
C ILE A 120 2.61 -2.93 0.54
N PHE A 121 3.03 -2.31 1.61
CA PHE A 121 2.34 -1.18 2.21
C PHE A 121 3.18 0.07 2.06
N THR A 122 2.55 1.21 1.79
CA THR A 122 3.19 2.51 1.98
C THR A 122 2.46 3.33 3.01
N SER A 123 3.18 4.13 3.77
CA SER A 123 2.60 5.02 4.78
C SER A 123 3.46 6.26 5.01
N ASN A 124 2.84 7.34 5.48
CA ASN A 124 3.57 8.48 6.03
C ASN A 124 3.97 8.26 7.49
N LEU A 125 3.48 7.19 8.12
CA LEU A 125 3.67 6.84 9.51
C LEU A 125 4.71 5.73 9.64
N ASN A 126 5.55 5.78 10.65
CA ASN A 126 6.34 4.63 11.06
C ASN A 126 5.44 3.55 11.71
N PRO A 127 5.92 2.33 11.95
CA PRO A 127 5.10 1.28 12.55
C PRO A 127 4.46 1.65 13.89
N GLN A 128 5.15 2.40 14.73
CA GLN A 128 4.63 2.81 16.04
C GLN A 128 3.46 3.78 15.89
N ASP A 129 3.63 4.85 15.11
CA ASP A 129 2.58 5.84 14.84
C ASP A 129 1.38 5.20 14.12
N LEU A 130 1.62 4.23 13.24
CA LEU A 130 0.54 3.48 12.59
C LEU A 130 -0.23 2.63 13.59
N SER A 131 0.46 2.02 14.58
CA SER A 131 -0.14 1.21 15.62
C SER A 131 -1.16 1.98 16.47
N GLU A 132 -0.84 3.23 16.80
CA GLU A 132 -1.77 4.12 17.51
C GLU A 132 -3.05 4.41 16.73
N ARG A 133 -3.01 4.29 15.40
CA ARG A 133 -4.17 4.54 14.53
C ARG A 133 -5.00 3.31 14.23
N VAL A 134 -4.37 2.20 13.85
CA VAL A 134 -5.05 1.00 13.34
C VAL A 134 -4.98 -0.20 14.28
N GLY A 135 -4.32 -0.03 15.43
CA GLY A 135 -4.18 -1.02 16.49
C GLY A 135 -2.96 -1.92 16.38
N ASP A 136 -2.41 -2.27 17.54
CA ASP A 136 -1.16 -3.05 17.69
C ASP A 136 -1.19 -4.40 16.98
N ARG A 137 -2.33 -5.09 17.03
CA ARG A 137 -2.48 -6.41 16.41
C ARG A 137 -2.28 -6.38 14.90
N THR A 138 -2.77 -5.32 14.25
CA THR A 138 -2.63 -5.14 12.80
C THR A 138 -1.18 -4.89 12.43
N VAL A 139 -0.55 -3.96 13.13
CA VAL A 139 0.83 -3.55 12.83
C VAL A 139 1.84 -4.64 13.20
N SER A 140 1.61 -5.38 14.28
CA SER A 140 2.45 -6.54 14.62
C SER A 140 2.53 -7.54 13.47
N ARG A 141 1.41 -7.86 12.80
CA ARG A 141 1.39 -8.73 11.62
C ARG A 141 2.09 -8.11 10.41
N ILE A 142 1.90 -6.81 10.19
CA ILE A 142 2.59 -6.10 9.10
C ILE A 142 4.10 -6.19 9.29
N VAL A 143 4.60 -5.90 10.48
CA VAL A 143 6.04 -5.94 10.78
C VAL A 143 6.60 -7.37 10.69
N GLU A 144 5.83 -8.37 11.10
CA GLU A 144 6.26 -9.76 11.02
C GLU A 144 6.32 -10.25 9.57
N MET A 145 5.34 -9.90 8.73
CA MET A 145 5.27 -10.37 7.34
C MET A 145 6.06 -9.50 6.35
N CYS A 146 6.55 -8.31 6.74
CA CYS A 146 7.21 -7.36 5.85
C CYS A 146 8.64 -7.02 6.29
N ASP A 147 9.47 -6.66 5.33
CA ASP A 147 10.68 -5.92 5.59
C ASP A 147 10.35 -4.43 5.69
N VAL A 148 10.75 -3.79 6.79
CA VAL A 148 10.45 -2.38 7.05
C VAL A 148 11.54 -1.51 6.44
N VAL A 149 11.14 -0.54 5.61
CA VAL A 149 12.04 0.38 4.90
C VAL A 149 11.62 1.81 5.14
N GLU A 150 12.52 2.61 5.69
CA GLU A 150 12.32 4.05 5.81
C GLU A 150 12.88 4.79 4.59
N LEU A 151 12.02 5.61 3.96
CA LEU A 151 12.43 6.55 2.90
C LEU A 151 12.72 7.92 3.51
N VAL A 152 14.00 8.23 3.61
CA VAL A 152 14.48 9.54 4.04
C VAL A 152 14.72 10.43 2.82
N GLY A 153 14.20 11.63 2.82
CA GLY A 153 14.40 12.59 1.73
C GLY A 153 13.54 13.85 1.85
N ALA A 154 13.88 14.87 1.09
CA ALA A 154 13.08 16.08 1.00
C ALA A 154 11.83 15.85 0.12
N ASP A 155 10.80 16.66 0.33
CA ASP A 155 9.60 16.63 -0.51
C ASP A 155 9.93 17.01 -1.96
N ARG A 156 9.93 16.01 -2.84
CA ARG A 156 10.24 16.16 -4.27
C ARG A 156 9.22 17.05 -5.01
N ARG A 157 7.99 17.17 -4.49
CA ARG A 157 6.95 18.00 -5.08
C ARG A 157 7.27 19.49 -4.91
N LEU A 158 7.89 19.84 -3.77
CA LEU A 158 8.29 21.22 -3.48
C LEU A 158 9.53 21.64 -4.26
N GLN A 159 10.43 20.72 -4.59
CA GLN A 159 11.64 20.98 -5.36
C GLN A 159 11.36 21.41 -6.80
N ASN A 160 10.20 21.06 -7.35
CA ASN A 160 9.79 21.39 -8.73
C ASN A 160 8.84 22.60 -8.84
N ILE A 161 8.66 23.37 -7.75
CA ILE A 161 7.85 24.59 -7.81
C ILE A 161 8.63 25.64 -8.58
N LYS A 162 8.26 25.85 -9.86
CA LYS A 162 8.72 27.05 -10.60
C LYS A 162 8.16 28.29 -9.90
N PRO A 163 8.97 29.36 -9.74
CA PRO A 163 8.48 30.60 -9.14
C PRO A 163 7.25 31.06 -9.92
N LYS A 164 6.14 31.36 -9.22
CA LYS A 164 4.95 31.91 -9.83
C LYS A 164 5.32 33.25 -10.46
N THR A 165 5.00 33.45 -11.73
CA THR A 165 5.13 34.74 -12.39
C THR A 165 4.31 35.77 -11.61
N LYS A 166 4.97 36.78 -11.04
CA LYS A 166 4.28 37.90 -10.40
C LYS A 166 3.66 38.73 -11.53
N ILE A 167 2.36 38.77 -11.60
CA ILE A 167 1.63 39.70 -12.46
C ILE A 167 1.46 40.98 -11.65
N ASN A 168 2.15 42.04 -12.03
CA ASN A 168 1.86 43.38 -11.49
C ASN A 168 0.63 43.89 -12.21
N ILE A 169 -0.43 44.22 -11.44
CA ILE A 169 -1.64 44.88 -11.92
C ILE A 169 -1.43 46.37 -11.85
#